data_abd4cabe460e72d9ca268abbdfc203eb
#
_entry.id   abd4cabe460e72d9ca268abbdfc203eb
#
_cell.length_a   1.000
_cell.length_b   1.000
_cell.length_c   1.000
_cell.angle_alpha   90.00
_cell.angle_beta   90.00
_cell.angle_gamma   90.00
#
_symmetry.space_group_name_H-M   'P 1'
#
loop_
_entity.id
_entity.type
_entity.pdbx_description
1 polymer ?
#
loop_
_entity_poly.entity_id
_entity_poly.type
_entity_poly.pdbx_seq_one_letter_code
_entity_poly.pdbx_strand_id
1 'polypeptide(L)'
;ICTLDCGTMNFAEADYVMTNTPGMLTAMGRMMTELGVKPEIEAFDTGHLWYAKELVRLGVLDSPALVQLCMGVPWGAPDDLNTFMAMVNNVPKDWTFSAFALGRNQMAYVAASVLAGGNVRVGLEDNLWLDKGVLATNAQLVERSVTIIENMGARVIGPQEVRQKLGLTKRAPVARG
;
A
#
# COMPACT_ATOMS: atom_id res chain seq x y z
N ILE A 1 3.07 1.61 12.12
CA ILE A 1 2.55 1.94 10.78
C ILE A 1 1.05 2.03 10.88
N CYS A 2 0.43 2.97 10.19
CA CYS A 2 -1.01 2.98 9.93
C CYS A 2 -1.29 3.58 8.56
N THR A 3 -2.43 3.23 7.98
CA THR A 3 -2.87 3.67 6.66
C THR A 3 -3.22 5.16 6.65
N LEU A 4 -2.88 5.82 5.54
CA LEU A 4 -3.33 7.17 5.20
C LEU A 4 -3.80 7.17 3.75
N ASP A 5 -5.12 7.08 3.53
CA ASP A 5 -5.73 7.10 2.21
C ASP A 5 -5.61 8.49 1.60
N CYS A 6 -4.72 8.63 0.61
CA CYS A 6 -4.35 9.91 0.07
C CYS A 6 -5.23 10.31 -1.10
N GLY A 7 -6.21 11.16 -0.83
CA GLY A 7 -7.05 11.78 -1.83
C GLY A 7 -8.53 11.39 -1.76
N THR A 8 -9.31 12.14 -2.52
CA THR A 8 -10.76 11.98 -2.64
C THR A 8 -11.10 11.37 -3.99
N MET A 9 -11.99 10.39 -4.02
CA MET A 9 -12.44 9.75 -5.25
C MET A 9 -13.84 9.16 -5.10
N ASN A 10 -14.54 8.95 -6.22
CA ASN A 10 -15.66 8.03 -6.23
C ASN A 10 -15.11 6.65 -5.83
N PHE A 11 -15.81 5.92 -4.99
CA PHE A 11 -15.26 4.68 -4.43
C PHE A 11 -16.24 3.52 -4.60
N ALA A 12 -15.74 2.43 -5.16
CA ALA A 12 -16.50 1.24 -5.46
C ALA A 12 -17.68 1.47 -6.44
N GLU A 13 -18.52 0.46 -6.60
CA GLU A 13 -19.68 0.51 -7.50
C GLU A 13 -20.95 1.07 -6.83
N ALA A 14 -20.80 1.84 -5.75
CA ALA A 14 -21.88 2.47 -5.01
C ALA A 14 -21.90 3.98 -5.22
N ASP A 15 -23.00 4.63 -4.89
CA ASP A 15 -23.12 6.10 -4.82
C ASP A 15 -22.40 6.61 -3.55
N TYR A 16 -21.07 6.46 -3.55
CA TYR A 16 -20.23 6.80 -2.41
C TYR A 16 -18.94 7.52 -2.87
N VAL A 17 -18.59 8.57 -2.14
CA VAL A 17 -17.35 9.32 -2.32
C VAL A 17 -16.46 9.11 -1.10
N MET A 18 -15.30 8.50 -1.28
CA MET A 18 -14.25 8.53 -0.29
C MET A 18 -13.67 9.94 -0.23
N THR A 19 -13.84 10.62 0.90
CA THR A 19 -13.46 12.03 1.04
C THR A 19 -12.28 12.18 1.98
N ASN A 20 -11.13 12.57 1.41
CA ASN A 20 -9.92 12.94 2.14
C ASN A 20 -9.40 14.27 1.59
N THR A 21 -9.91 15.37 2.15
CA THR A 21 -9.52 16.71 1.71
C THR A 21 -8.09 17.05 2.13
N PRO A 22 -7.43 18.03 1.51
CA PRO A 22 -6.11 18.51 1.92
C PRO A 22 -6.00 18.86 3.41
N GLY A 23 -7.03 19.47 3.98
CA GLY A 23 -7.08 19.82 5.40
C GLY A 23 -7.13 18.58 6.29
N MET A 24 -7.95 17.56 5.93
CA MET A 24 -8.04 16.29 6.65
C MET A 24 -6.70 15.54 6.61
N LEU A 25 -6.11 15.42 5.42
CA LEU A 25 -4.82 14.72 5.24
C LEU A 25 -3.68 15.40 6.00
N THR A 26 -3.65 16.73 6.01
CA THR A 26 -2.68 17.50 6.80
C THR A 26 -2.85 17.26 8.30
N ALA A 27 -4.09 17.27 8.80
CA ALA A 27 -4.38 17.03 10.21
C ALA A 27 -4.00 15.60 10.64
N MET A 28 -4.41 14.60 9.84
CA MET A 28 -4.07 13.19 10.11
C MET A 28 -2.55 12.95 10.03
N GLY A 29 -1.88 13.47 9.00
CA GLY A 29 -0.43 13.31 8.85
C GLY A 29 0.36 13.91 10.02
N ARG A 30 -0.01 15.11 10.49
CA ARG A 30 0.59 15.71 11.68
C ARG A 30 0.36 14.89 12.94
N MET A 31 -0.85 14.40 13.15
CA MET A 31 -1.18 13.54 14.30
C MET A 31 -0.36 12.25 14.25
N MET A 32 -0.19 11.62 13.09
CA MET A 32 0.65 10.42 12.94
C MET A 32 2.10 10.72 13.32
N THR A 33 2.65 11.83 12.86
CA THR A 33 4.01 12.28 13.18
C THR A 33 4.17 12.55 14.67
N GLU A 34 3.24 13.26 15.31
CA GLU A 34 3.23 13.54 16.76
C GLU A 34 3.16 12.25 17.58
N LEU A 35 2.39 11.27 17.15
CA LEU A 35 2.29 9.95 17.78
C LEU A 35 3.48 9.04 17.42
N GLY A 36 4.37 9.45 16.53
CA GLY A 36 5.50 8.66 16.03
C GLY A 36 5.05 7.39 15.32
N VAL A 37 3.94 7.45 14.59
CA VAL A 37 3.42 6.37 13.75
C VAL A 37 3.76 6.69 12.30
N LYS A 38 4.47 5.78 11.62
CA LYS A 38 4.80 5.96 10.20
C LYS A 38 3.56 5.74 9.33
N PRO A 39 3.16 6.72 8.49
CA PRO A 39 2.09 6.51 7.53
C PRO A 39 2.49 5.50 6.46
N GLU A 40 1.57 4.62 6.09
CA GLU A 40 1.55 3.94 4.81
C GLU A 40 0.53 4.66 3.94
N ILE A 41 1.01 5.39 2.94
CA ILE A 41 0.19 6.25 2.11
C ILE A 41 -0.50 5.38 1.06
N GLU A 42 -1.82 5.24 1.09
CA GLU A 42 -2.56 4.56 0.04
C GLU A 42 -2.87 5.53 -1.11
N ALA A 43 -2.35 5.19 -2.29
CA ALA A 43 -2.54 5.95 -3.51
C ALA A 43 -3.34 5.14 -4.52
N PHE A 44 -4.54 5.63 -4.85
CA PHE A 44 -5.47 5.00 -5.77
C PHE A 44 -5.39 5.57 -7.19
N ASP A 45 -4.52 6.57 -7.41
CA ASP A 45 -4.43 7.33 -8.65
C ASP A 45 -3.13 8.13 -8.66
N THR A 46 -2.68 8.57 -9.83
CA THR A 46 -1.46 9.38 -9.98
C THR A 46 -1.57 10.75 -9.30
N GLY A 47 -2.78 11.33 -9.23
CA GLY A 47 -3.04 12.58 -8.51
C GLY A 47 -2.86 12.42 -7.01
N HIS A 48 -3.23 11.25 -6.44
CA HIS A 48 -2.98 10.94 -5.04
C HIS A 48 -1.46 10.85 -4.75
N LEU A 49 -0.68 10.23 -5.63
CA LEU A 49 0.79 10.23 -5.52
C LEU A 49 1.39 11.63 -5.61
N TRP A 50 0.86 12.47 -6.49
CA TRP A 50 1.29 13.85 -6.57
C TRP A 50 1.03 14.59 -5.26
N TYR A 51 -0.15 14.40 -4.67
CA TYR A 51 -0.48 15.02 -3.41
C TYR A 51 0.33 14.45 -2.23
N ALA A 52 0.61 13.14 -2.21
CA ALA A 52 1.52 12.53 -1.24
C ALA A 52 2.92 13.20 -1.26
N LYS A 53 3.47 13.44 -2.46
CA LYS A 53 4.73 14.19 -2.61
C LYS A 53 4.64 15.60 -2.06
N GLU A 54 3.50 16.26 -2.22
CA GLU A 54 3.28 17.60 -1.68
C GLU A 54 3.23 17.60 -0.15
N LEU A 55 2.57 16.61 0.47
CA LEU A 55 2.55 16.46 1.94
C LEU A 55 3.97 16.29 2.53
N VAL A 56 4.83 15.54 1.83
CA VAL A 56 6.25 15.41 2.22
C VAL A 56 6.99 16.73 2.00
N ARG A 57 6.80 17.40 0.87
CA ARG A 57 7.42 18.71 0.58
C ARG A 57 7.05 19.77 1.63
N LEU A 58 5.83 19.74 2.14
CA LEU A 58 5.33 20.64 3.19
C LEU A 58 5.77 20.25 4.60
N GLY A 59 6.51 19.16 4.76
CA GLY A 59 6.94 18.65 6.08
C GLY A 59 5.79 18.13 6.94
N VAL A 60 4.67 17.75 6.33
CA VAL A 60 3.56 17.10 7.01
C VAL A 60 3.84 15.62 7.23
N LEU A 61 4.51 14.99 6.27
CA LEU A 61 4.96 13.60 6.33
C LEU A 61 6.48 13.52 6.17
N ASP A 62 7.10 12.54 6.83
CA ASP A 62 8.55 12.32 6.75
C ASP A 62 8.94 11.63 5.44
N SER A 63 10.18 11.92 4.97
CA SER A 63 10.86 11.20 3.91
C SER A 63 11.98 10.32 4.48
N PRO A 64 12.25 9.13 3.90
CA PRO A 64 11.54 8.51 2.80
C PRO A 64 10.17 7.96 3.21
N ALA A 65 9.17 8.17 2.37
CA ALA A 65 7.81 7.72 2.65
C ALA A 65 7.61 6.25 2.28
N LEU A 66 6.56 5.65 2.85
CA LEU A 66 6.04 4.34 2.48
C LEU A 66 4.73 4.55 1.75
N VAL A 67 4.59 4.01 0.54
CA VAL A 67 3.38 4.13 -0.26
C VAL A 67 2.87 2.77 -0.71
N GLN A 68 1.55 2.60 -0.68
CA GLN A 68 0.82 1.46 -1.20
C GLN A 68 0.11 1.90 -2.49
N LEU A 69 0.42 1.25 -3.61
CA LEU A 69 -0.26 1.46 -4.88
C LEU A 69 -1.49 0.55 -4.94
N CYS A 70 -2.67 1.15 -4.86
CA CYS A 70 -3.95 0.45 -4.79
C CYS A 70 -4.57 0.37 -6.18
N MET A 71 -4.46 -0.79 -6.83
CA MET A 71 -4.87 -0.95 -8.22
C MET A 71 -6.21 -1.70 -8.33
N GLY A 72 -7.00 -1.30 -9.33
CA GLY A 72 -8.26 -1.98 -9.64
C GLY A 72 -9.42 -1.67 -8.69
N VAL A 73 -9.27 -0.71 -7.78
CA VAL A 73 -10.41 -0.15 -7.05
C VAL A 73 -11.25 0.64 -8.05
N PRO A 74 -12.57 0.36 -8.20
CA PRO A 74 -13.39 1.06 -9.17
C PRO A 74 -13.29 2.58 -9.02
N TRP A 75 -13.06 3.25 -10.15
CA TRP A 75 -12.87 4.70 -10.30
C TRP A 75 -11.52 5.25 -9.82
N GLY A 76 -10.65 4.39 -9.30
CA GLY A 76 -9.22 4.66 -9.14
C GLY A 76 -8.41 4.19 -10.34
N ALA A 77 -7.10 4.00 -10.15
CA ALA A 77 -6.21 3.47 -11.17
C ALA A 77 -6.59 2.04 -11.57
N PRO A 78 -6.89 1.77 -12.84
CA PRO A 78 -7.16 0.41 -13.31
C PRO A 78 -5.92 -0.48 -13.17
N ASP A 79 -6.16 -1.78 -13.06
CA ASP A 79 -5.13 -2.79 -12.79
C ASP A 79 -4.46 -3.36 -14.06
N ASP A 80 -4.39 -2.57 -15.13
CA ASP A 80 -3.56 -2.89 -16.29
C ASP A 80 -2.09 -2.50 -16.06
N LEU A 81 -1.17 -3.20 -16.74
CA LEU A 81 0.26 -3.00 -16.55
C LEU A 81 0.76 -1.60 -16.95
N ASN A 82 0.15 -0.94 -17.92
CA ASN A 82 0.58 0.41 -18.33
C ASN A 82 0.26 1.42 -17.22
N THR A 83 -0.95 1.35 -16.66
CA THR A 83 -1.35 2.19 -15.53
C THR A 83 -0.52 1.88 -14.29
N PHE A 84 -0.28 0.60 -14.00
CA PHE A 84 0.61 0.21 -12.89
C PHE A 84 2.01 0.81 -13.05
N MET A 85 2.63 0.69 -14.23
CA MET A 85 3.95 1.27 -14.48
C MET A 85 3.93 2.81 -14.44
N ALA A 86 2.83 3.45 -14.84
CA ALA A 86 2.68 4.90 -14.67
C ALA A 86 2.67 5.28 -13.17
N MET A 87 1.97 4.50 -12.33
CA MET A 87 2.00 4.69 -10.87
C MET A 87 3.40 4.49 -10.32
N VAL A 88 4.07 3.37 -10.64
CA VAL A 88 5.45 3.06 -10.20
C VAL A 88 6.43 4.16 -10.58
N ASN A 89 6.38 4.63 -11.84
CA ASN A 89 7.28 5.68 -12.34
C ASN A 89 7.06 7.06 -11.67
N ASN A 90 5.92 7.26 -11.02
CA ASN A 90 5.61 8.45 -10.25
C ASN A 90 6.04 8.36 -8.78
N VAL A 91 6.43 7.18 -8.27
CA VAL A 91 6.99 7.02 -6.93
C VAL A 91 8.43 7.58 -6.91
N PRO A 92 8.79 8.46 -5.97
CA PRO A 92 10.18 8.89 -5.80
C PRO A 92 11.11 7.70 -5.54
N LYS A 93 12.33 7.75 -6.08
CA LYS A 93 13.28 6.62 -6.06
C LYS A 93 13.75 6.22 -4.66
N ASP A 94 13.71 7.14 -3.73
CA ASP A 94 14.08 6.93 -2.33
C ASP A 94 12.91 6.40 -1.48
N TRP A 95 11.69 6.41 -2.01
CA TRP A 95 10.53 5.88 -1.29
C TRP A 95 10.45 4.35 -1.37
N THR A 96 9.86 3.75 -0.35
CA THR A 96 9.48 2.33 -0.40
C THR A 96 8.05 2.23 -0.89
N PHE A 97 7.79 1.35 -1.87
CA PHE A 97 6.42 1.08 -2.28
C PHE A 97 6.06 -0.40 -2.16
N SER A 98 4.78 -0.66 -2.01
CA SER A 98 4.11 -1.92 -2.19
C SER A 98 2.97 -1.74 -3.20
N ALA A 99 2.50 -2.82 -3.79
CA ALA A 99 1.35 -2.78 -4.67
C ALA A 99 0.47 -4.01 -4.51
N PHE A 100 -0.81 -3.83 -4.77
CA PHE A 100 -1.80 -4.90 -4.90
C PHE A 100 -2.82 -4.57 -5.98
N ALA A 101 -3.57 -5.59 -6.41
CA ALA A 101 -4.78 -5.40 -7.19
C ALA A 101 -5.94 -6.15 -6.57
N LEU A 102 -7.15 -5.63 -6.76
CA LEU A 102 -8.37 -6.26 -6.27
C LEU A 102 -8.72 -7.55 -7.02
N GLY A 103 -9.33 -8.46 -6.29
CA GLY A 103 -9.96 -9.67 -6.83
C GLY A 103 -8.95 -10.61 -7.50
N ARG A 104 -9.32 -11.13 -8.66
CA ARG A 104 -8.58 -12.19 -9.38
C ARG A 104 -7.13 -11.82 -9.75
N ASN A 105 -6.82 -10.54 -9.86
CA ASN A 105 -5.50 -10.06 -10.25
C ASN A 105 -4.54 -9.93 -9.07
N GLN A 106 -4.98 -10.15 -7.82
CA GLN A 106 -4.12 -10.03 -6.63
C GLN A 106 -2.83 -10.86 -6.76
N MET A 107 -2.92 -12.13 -7.16
CA MET A 107 -1.73 -12.99 -7.27
C MET A 107 -0.82 -12.61 -8.45
N ALA A 108 -1.37 -12.14 -9.56
CA ALA A 108 -0.58 -11.63 -10.68
C ALA A 108 0.19 -10.35 -10.27
N TYR A 109 -0.41 -9.52 -9.42
CA TYR A 109 0.23 -8.33 -8.90
C TYR A 109 1.35 -8.59 -7.91
N VAL A 110 1.37 -9.74 -7.23
CA VAL A 110 2.56 -10.18 -6.48
C VAL A 110 3.77 -10.21 -7.40
N ALA A 111 3.66 -10.88 -8.55
CA ALA A 111 4.76 -10.97 -9.51
C ALA A 111 5.08 -9.60 -10.15
N ALA A 112 4.08 -8.84 -10.55
CA ALA A 112 4.26 -7.53 -11.16
C ALA A 112 4.96 -6.54 -10.21
N SER A 113 4.55 -6.50 -8.93
CA SER A 113 5.15 -5.62 -7.92
C SER A 113 6.62 -5.99 -7.64
N VAL A 114 6.92 -7.29 -7.48
CA VAL A 114 8.31 -7.77 -7.29
C VAL A 114 9.18 -7.42 -8.49
N LEU A 115 8.68 -7.64 -9.71
CA LEU A 115 9.41 -7.31 -10.94
C LEU A 115 9.69 -5.81 -11.06
N ALA A 116 8.78 -4.97 -10.59
CA ALA A 116 8.93 -3.51 -10.55
C ALA A 116 9.81 -3.00 -9.38
N GLY A 117 10.32 -3.90 -8.52
CA GLY A 117 11.15 -3.56 -7.36
C GLY A 117 10.38 -3.17 -6.10
N GLY A 118 9.06 -3.44 -6.07
CA GLY A 118 8.18 -3.17 -4.96
C GLY A 118 8.02 -4.32 -3.96
N ASN A 119 7.29 -4.04 -2.90
CA ASN A 119 6.78 -5.03 -1.96
C ASN A 119 5.34 -5.41 -2.35
N VAL A 120 4.74 -6.35 -1.64
CA VAL A 120 3.42 -6.89 -1.98
C VAL A 120 2.45 -6.82 -0.80
N ARG A 121 1.17 -6.71 -1.12
CA ARG A 121 0.06 -6.91 -0.19
C ARG A 121 -0.87 -7.98 -0.73
N VAL A 122 -1.30 -8.91 0.13
CA VAL A 122 -2.33 -9.92 -0.16
C VAL A 122 -3.23 -10.12 1.05
N GLY A 123 -4.45 -10.54 0.82
CA GLY A 123 -5.39 -10.85 1.89
C GLY A 123 -6.84 -10.82 1.44
N LEU A 124 -7.73 -11.22 2.36
CA LEU A 124 -9.16 -11.34 2.12
C LEU A 124 -9.90 -10.01 2.01
N GLU A 125 -9.27 -8.91 2.40
CA GLU A 125 -9.81 -7.57 2.13
C GLU A 125 -9.91 -7.31 0.63
N ASP A 126 -8.89 -7.78 -0.11
CA ASP A 126 -8.73 -7.48 -1.54
C ASP A 126 -9.16 -8.63 -2.45
N ASN A 127 -9.14 -9.89 -1.97
CA ASN A 127 -9.49 -11.07 -2.77
C ASN A 127 -10.01 -12.22 -1.90
N LEU A 128 -11.20 -12.72 -2.22
CA LEU A 128 -11.84 -13.82 -1.51
C LEU A 128 -11.45 -15.22 -2.03
N TRP A 129 -10.76 -15.30 -3.18
CA TRP A 129 -10.60 -16.54 -3.92
C TRP A 129 -9.15 -17.00 -3.98
N LEU A 130 -8.94 -18.27 -3.60
CA LEU A 130 -7.67 -18.95 -3.87
C LEU A 130 -7.59 -19.36 -5.34
N ASP A 131 -8.67 -19.89 -5.88
CA ASP A 131 -8.81 -20.31 -7.27
C ASP A 131 -10.27 -20.16 -7.71
N LYS A 132 -10.57 -20.40 -9.00
CA LYS A 132 -11.94 -20.32 -9.52
C LYS A 132 -12.88 -21.24 -8.71
N GLY A 133 -13.83 -20.63 -8.00
CA GLY A 133 -14.80 -21.36 -7.19
C GLY A 133 -14.27 -21.88 -5.84
N VAL A 134 -13.02 -21.58 -5.48
CA VAL A 134 -12.39 -22.01 -4.22
C VAL A 134 -12.11 -20.77 -3.37
N LEU A 135 -12.80 -20.66 -2.22
CA LEU A 135 -12.55 -19.59 -1.26
C LEU A 135 -11.17 -19.74 -0.61
N ALA A 136 -10.52 -18.63 -0.35
CA ALA A 136 -9.23 -18.56 0.32
C ALA A 136 -9.35 -18.29 1.82
N THR A 137 -8.29 -18.61 2.55
CA THR A 137 -7.96 -18.02 3.84
C THR A 137 -6.80 -17.05 3.68
N ASN A 138 -6.61 -16.12 4.63
CA ASN A 138 -5.44 -15.23 4.62
C ASN A 138 -4.12 -16.01 4.56
N ALA A 139 -4.02 -17.12 5.31
CA ALA A 139 -2.82 -17.94 5.31
C ALA A 139 -2.50 -18.49 3.92
N GLN A 140 -3.49 -19.04 3.21
CA GLN A 140 -3.32 -19.58 1.86
C GLN A 140 -2.90 -18.50 0.84
N LEU A 141 -3.45 -17.28 0.92
CA LEU A 141 -3.04 -16.17 0.05
C LEU A 141 -1.59 -15.76 0.32
N VAL A 142 -1.19 -15.70 1.61
CA VAL A 142 0.20 -15.41 2.01
C VAL A 142 1.14 -16.52 1.53
N GLU A 143 0.84 -17.79 1.77
CA GLU A 143 1.65 -18.94 1.33
C GLU A 143 1.85 -18.94 -0.18
N ARG A 144 0.78 -18.70 -0.95
CA ARG A 144 0.86 -18.58 -2.42
C ARG A 144 1.75 -17.41 -2.85
N SER A 145 1.63 -16.25 -2.20
CA SER A 145 2.45 -15.08 -2.53
C SER A 145 3.92 -15.31 -2.20
N VAL A 146 4.24 -15.95 -1.07
CA VAL A 146 5.62 -16.34 -0.72
C VAL A 146 6.20 -17.25 -1.80
N THR A 147 5.45 -18.27 -2.22
CA THR A 147 5.87 -19.18 -3.30
C THR A 147 6.18 -18.43 -4.60
N ILE A 148 5.34 -17.47 -4.99
CA ILE A 148 5.57 -16.64 -6.19
C ILE A 148 6.87 -15.83 -6.03
N ILE A 149 7.05 -15.16 -4.90
CA ILE A 149 8.22 -14.31 -4.61
C ILE A 149 9.51 -15.15 -4.67
N GLU A 150 9.52 -16.33 -4.03
CA GLU A 150 10.68 -17.22 -3.98
C GLU A 150 11.01 -17.81 -5.37
N ASN A 151 10.00 -18.19 -6.15
CA ASN A 151 10.17 -18.65 -7.53
C ASN A 151 10.75 -17.57 -8.47
N MET A 152 10.58 -16.29 -8.12
CA MET A 152 11.21 -15.17 -8.84
C MET A 152 12.65 -14.89 -8.38
N GLY A 153 13.19 -15.67 -7.44
CA GLY A 153 14.52 -15.47 -6.87
C GLY A 153 14.60 -14.35 -5.83
N ALA A 154 13.47 -13.82 -5.38
CA ALA A 154 13.36 -12.87 -4.28
C ALA A 154 13.10 -13.60 -2.96
N ARG A 155 13.03 -12.87 -1.85
CA ARG A 155 12.70 -13.44 -0.54
C ARG A 155 11.79 -12.53 0.27
N VAL A 156 11.01 -13.11 1.14
CA VAL A 156 10.27 -12.39 2.16
C VAL A 156 11.18 -12.08 3.34
N ILE A 157 11.22 -10.84 3.79
CA ILE A 157 12.01 -10.39 4.93
C ILE A 157 11.22 -10.45 6.23
N GLY A 158 11.91 -10.74 7.34
CA GLY A 158 11.28 -10.83 8.65
C GLY A 158 10.99 -9.46 9.31
N PRO A 159 10.21 -9.44 10.40
CA PRO A 159 9.78 -8.20 11.04
C PRO A 159 10.92 -7.29 11.54
N GLN A 160 12.06 -7.86 11.94
CA GLN A 160 13.23 -7.07 12.37
C GLN A 160 13.84 -6.31 11.20
N GLU A 161 14.02 -6.98 10.07
CA GLU A 161 14.58 -6.40 8.86
C GLU A 161 13.64 -5.33 8.26
N VAL A 162 12.31 -5.58 8.31
CA VAL A 162 11.30 -4.58 7.93
C VAL A 162 11.43 -3.33 8.79
N ARG A 163 11.56 -3.46 10.12
CA ARG A 163 11.74 -2.31 11.00
C ARG A 163 13.00 -1.52 10.69
N GLN A 164 14.10 -2.20 10.42
CA GLN A 164 15.35 -1.55 10.02
C GLN A 164 15.19 -0.82 8.69
N LYS A 165 14.62 -1.49 7.69
CA LYS A 165 14.40 -0.92 6.34
C LYS A 165 13.51 0.32 6.38
N LEU A 166 12.49 0.34 7.22
CA LEU A 166 11.52 1.43 7.33
C LEU A 166 11.85 2.44 8.45
N GLY A 167 12.95 2.25 9.17
CA GLY A 167 13.34 3.14 10.28
C GLY A 167 12.35 3.11 11.46
N LEU A 168 11.71 1.95 11.71
CA LEU A 168 10.69 1.82 12.76
C LEU A 168 11.32 1.45 14.11
N THR A 169 10.87 2.15 15.17
CA THR A 169 11.23 1.81 16.55
C THR A 169 10.15 0.93 17.17
N LYS A 170 10.54 -0.24 17.69
CA LYS A 170 9.62 -1.07 18.47
C LYS A 170 9.34 -0.39 19.82
N ARG A 171 8.09 -0.01 20.05
CA ARG A 171 7.68 0.52 21.35
C ARG A 171 7.44 -0.60 22.36
N ALA A 172 7.77 -0.35 23.63
CA ALA A 172 7.37 -1.25 24.69
C ALA A 172 5.83 -1.30 24.78
N PRO A 173 5.24 -2.46 25.14
CA PRO A 173 3.81 -2.52 25.41
C PRO A 173 3.45 -1.50 26.50
N VAL A 174 2.40 -0.70 26.26
CA VAL A 174 1.84 0.13 27.31
C VAL A 174 1.23 -0.82 28.34
N ALA A 175 1.71 -0.74 29.59
CA ALA A 175 1.09 -1.49 30.68
C ALA A 175 -0.39 -1.05 30.75
N ARG A 176 -1.29 -2.02 30.55
CA ARG A 176 -2.71 -1.77 30.78
C ARG A 176 -2.89 -1.66 32.31
N GLY A 177 -3.13 -0.45 32.79
CA GLY A 177 -3.58 -0.21 34.15
C GLY A 177 -4.99 -0.80 34.38
#